data_fad1a42ead1dded8c05fa787f1094b62
#
_entry.id   fad1a42ead1dded8c05fa787f1094b62
#
_cell.length_a   1.000
_cell.length_b   1.000
_cell.length_c   1.000
_cell.angle_alpha   90.00
_cell.angle_beta   90.00
_cell.angle_gamma   90.00
#
_symmetry.space_group_name_H-M   'P 1'
#
loop_
_entity.id
_entity.type
_entity.pdbx_description
1 polymer ?
#
loop_
_entity_poly.entity_id
_entity_poly.type
_entity_poly.pdbx_seq_one_letter_code
_entity_poly.pdbx_strand_id
1 'polypeptide(L)'
;MTLPTRREARDEKRRSAKPTDRARRRRLLWIGIPSLVILLLLAWLGFRVLTVKTSLEAAQASLQDAQAGGDVSSAIESVSREAGTAASAAGDPVWRAAEVIPWAGDNLRGVRVAAEALDVVANRIGKPVIDMQRDGQGSILSRALPVIADGGEALAPLTAELAALETNDALIGPVKGGVVQVSQVLSGLQPVLDLLPGLLGADGAKNYLLVFQNNAESLPLGGSAASQTMIRADNGSLAIVGQASSTTFDGIGDVGVEISDALRTLYGVTYGTRINMSVTRPDWPSAAQMVAAFWNKRVDKTHVDGAISIDPLALSRILLATGPITVPGPEGDIELNNENAVEILLTKTYEWWDAYTPEGGVGSDAFFAATAAKVFEAVSSGAFDLKDMAWAVSESIDRGSIMAWMEDPEEQAFIESSGKLAGILPTDNSVETALGVYFRDVSASKIDYYLRTSIDASMTCADGLTRVTASATMNLDITQEAAEALPAYVQSYRNGSTYYSKHVFFYAPPGMEIESMRMEGDWVKPFREGNMDLGRVVAPFESRMPPGSTVTVEVTFVGDGEFGPLSIRSTPMVKPTEVEVSDTCH
;
A
#
# COMPACT_ATOMS: atom_id res chain seq x y z
N MET A 1 1.49 -98.29 -54.28
CA MET A 1 2.46 -97.25 -54.08
C MET A 1 2.26 -96.18 -55.15
N THR A 2 1.46 -95.22 -54.92
CA THR A 2 1.11 -94.14 -55.85
C THR A 2 1.97 -92.91 -55.54
N LEU A 3 2.75 -92.44 -56.52
CA LEU A 3 3.58 -91.27 -56.41
C LEU A 3 2.70 -90.03 -56.42
N PRO A 4 2.98 -88.98 -55.54
CA PRO A 4 2.19 -87.77 -55.50
C PRO A 4 2.38 -86.88 -56.72
N THR A 5 1.32 -86.28 -57.20
CA THR A 5 1.27 -85.49 -58.42
C THR A 5 2.02 -84.16 -58.31
N ARG A 6 2.59 -83.68 -59.39
CA ARG A 6 3.36 -82.45 -59.53
C ARG A 6 2.63 -81.16 -59.07
N ARG A 7 1.37 -81.21 -58.69
CA ARG A 7 0.58 -80.09 -58.22
C ARG A 7 0.71 -79.87 -56.67
N GLU A 8 0.84 -80.94 -55.91
CA GLU A 8 0.97 -80.86 -54.47
C GLU A 8 2.35 -80.30 -54.03
N ALA A 9 3.41 -80.60 -54.75
CA ALA A 9 4.74 -80.11 -54.52
C ALA A 9 4.89 -78.57 -54.80
N ARG A 10 3.92 -77.96 -55.54
CA ARG A 10 3.90 -76.56 -55.84
C ARG A 10 3.16 -75.68 -54.80
N ASP A 11 2.24 -76.26 -54.12
CA ASP A 11 1.46 -75.56 -53.03
C ASP A 11 2.21 -75.55 -51.73
N GLU A 12 2.98 -76.58 -51.40
CA GLU A 12 3.84 -76.55 -50.19
C GLU A 12 4.99 -75.54 -50.25
N LYS A 13 5.54 -75.27 -51.49
CA LYS A 13 6.53 -74.24 -51.69
C LYS A 13 5.99 -72.82 -51.61
N ARG A 14 4.65 -72.65 -51.67
CA ARG A 14 4.02 -71.32 -51.54
C ARG A 14 3.72 -70.94 -50.08
N ARG A 15 3.74 -71.87 -49.16
CA ARG A 15 3.43 -71.61 -47.71
C ARG A 15 4.66 -71.29 -46.88
N SER A 16 5.87 -71.37 -47.39
CA SER A 16 7.10 -71.06 -46.66
C SER A 16 7.89 -69.87 -47.20
N ALA A 17 7.21 -68.91 -47.86
CA ALA A 17 7.86 -67.68 -48.24
C ALA A 17 8.04 -66.80 -47.00
N LYS A 18 9.22 -66.84 -46.36
CA LYS A 18 9.65 -65.84 -45.36
C LYS A 18 9.48 -64.47 -45.99
N PRO A 19 8.94 -63.48 -45.26
CA PRO A 19 8.79 -62.14 -45.79
C PRO A 19 10.16 -61.63 -46.28
N THR A 20 10.20 -61.22 -47.54
CA THR A 20 11.42 -60.77 -48.22
C THR A 20 12.05 -59.63 -47.41
N ASP A 21 13.38 -59.63 -47.30
CA ASP A 21 14.15 -58.58 -46.54
C ASP A 21 13.74 -57.16 -46.90
N ARG A 22 13.21 -56.91 -48.08
CA ARG A 22 12.63 -55.63 -48.50
C ARG A 22 11.35 -55.23 -47.75
N ALA A 23 10.47 -56.20 -47.46
CA ALA A 23 9.24 -55.93 -46.69
C ALA A 23 9.55 -55.71 -45.21
N ARG A 24 10.54 -56.41 -44.66
CA ARG A 24 11.03 -56.21 -43.28
C ARG A 24 11.78 -54.87 -43.14
N ARG A 25 12.60 -54.50 -44.12
CA ARG A 25 13.26 -53.18 -44.15
C ARG A 25 12.26 -52.03 -44.34
N ARG A 26 11.23 -52.20 -45.20
CA ARG A 26 10.15 -51.19 -45.30
C ARG A 26 9.36 -51.04 -44.00
N ARG A 27 8.97 -52.14 -43.31
CA ARG A 27 8.30 -52.08 -42.00
C ARG A 27 9.20 -51.47 -40.94
N LEU A 28 10.48 -51.79 -40.89
CA LEU A 28 11.47 -51.16 -40.01
C LEU A 28 11.64 -49.66 -40.27
N LEU A 29 11.65 -49.21 -41.55
CA LEU A 29 11.69 -47.80 -41.91
C LEU A 29 10.38 -47.06 -41.56
N TRP A 30 9.21 -47.68 -41.75
CA TRP A 30 7.90 -47.11 -41.46
C TRP A 30 7.58 -47.01 -39.97
N ILE A 31 8.19 -47.79 -39.10
CA ILE A 31 8.04 -47.77 -37.64
C ILE A 31 9.26 -47.09 -37.02
N GLY A 32 10.46 -47.33 -37.49
CA GLY A 32 11.70 -46.83 -36.91
C GLY A 32 11.87 -45.32 -37.06
N ILE A 33 11.53 -44.74 -38.21
CA ILE A 33 11.63 -43.29 -38.46
C ILE A 33 10.66 -42.49 -37.59
N PRO A 34 9.34 -42.83 -37.51
CA PRO A 34 8.44 -42.13 -36.60
C PRO A 34 8.83 -42.29 -35.14
N SER A 35 9.27 -43.49 -34.72
CA SER A 35 9.73 -43.69 -33.34
C SER A 35 10.98 -42.85 -33.00
N LEU A 36 11.93 -42.75 -33.95
CA LEU A 36 13.10 -41.90 -33.78
C LEU A 36 12.72 -40.41 -33.72
N VAL A 37 11.80 -39.97 -34.59
CA VAL A 37 11.27 -38.59 -34.56
C VAL A 37 10.58 -38.29 -33.22
N ILE A 38 9.75 -39.19 -32.74
CA ILE A 38 9.09 -39.03 -31.42
C ILE A 38 10.13 -38.95 -30.28
N LEU A 39 11.15 -39.81 -30.28
CA LEU A 39 12.23 -39.77 -29.30
C LEU A 39 13.01 -38.46 -29.35
N LEU A 40 13.29 -37.93 -30.53
CA LEU A 40 13.94 -36.62 -30.71
C LEU A 40 13.07 -35.48 -30.24
N LEU A 41 11.76 -35.52 -30.48
CA LEU A 41 10.80 -34.53 -29.97
C LEU A 41 10.69 -34.58 -28.47
N LEU A 42 10.65 -35.77 -27.83
CA LEU A 42 10.66 -35.92 -26.39
C LEU A 42 11.97 -35.44 -25.75
N ALA A 43 13.11 -35.75 -26.37
CA ALA A 43 14.42 -35.25 -25.94
C ALA A 43 14.49 -33.70 -26.04
N TRP A 44 13.96 -33.13 -27.12
CA TRP A 44 13.85 -31.69 -27.32
C TRP A 44 12.94 -31.05 -26.28
N LEU A 45 11.76 -31.63 -26.04
CA LEU A 45 10.83 -31.16 -24.98
C LEU A 45 11.49 -31.21 -23.59
N GLY A 46 12.18 -32.33 -23.27
CA GLY A 46 12.93 -32.44 -22.02
C GLY A 46 14.00 -31.37 -21.87
N PHE A 47 14.71 -31.05 -22.95
CA PHE A 47 15.68 -29.95 -22.97
C PHE A 47 15.00 -28.59 -22.72
N ARG A 48 13.84 -28.32 -23.36
CA ARG A 48 13.07 -27.10 -23.13
C ARG A 48 12.55 -26.98 -21.70
N VAL A 49 12.04 -28.06 -21.12
CA VAL A 49 11.61 -28.11 -19.70
C VAL A 49 12.77 -27.78 -18.76
N LEU A 50 13.95 -28.32 -19.01
CA LEU A 50 15.15 -27.99 -18.24
C LEU A 50 15.53 -26.51 -18.39
N THR A 51 15.47 -25.96 -19.59
CA THR A 51 15.76 -24.54 -19.84
C THR A 51 14.80 -23.67 -19.06
N VAL A 52 13.47 -23.91 -19.14
CA VAL A 52 12.49 -23.14 -18.39
C VAL A 52 12.76 -23.21 -16.89
N LYS A 53 12.96 -24.44 -16.36
CA LYS A 53 13.26 -24.62 -14.94
C LYS A 53 14.48 -23.81 -14.49
N THR A 54 15.61 -23.95 -15.17
CA THR A 54 16.86 -23.27 -14.80
C THR A 54 16.74 -21.76 -14.91
N SER A 55 16.04 -21.25 -15.92
CA SER A 55 15.82 -19.80 -16.06
C SER A 55 14.88 -19.24 -15.02
N LEU A 56 13.78 -19.94 -14.65
CA LEU A 56 12.90 -19.50 -13.57
C LEU A 56 13.62 -19.54 -12.20
N GLU A 57 14.41 -20.58 -11.93
CA GLU A 57 15.23 -20.67 -10.71
C GLU A 57 16.27 -19.53 -10.66
N ALA A 58 16.91 -19.19 -11.76
CA ALA A 58 17.86 -18.08 -11.85
C ALA A 58 17.18 -16.71 -11.66
N ALA A 59 15.99 -16.51 -12.24
CA ALA A 59 15.18 -15.31 -12.03
C ALA A 59 14.79 -15.16 -10.55
N GLN A 60 14.32 -16.23 -9.91
CA GLN A 60 13.98 -16.25 -8.50
C GLN A 60 15.18 -15.93 -7.61
N ALA A 61 16.34 -16.51 -7.90
CA ALA A 61 17.58 -16.23 -7.16
C ALA A 61 18.00 -14.75 -7.28
N SER A 62 17.86 -14.15 -8.46
CA SER A 62 18.16 -12.73 -8.68
C SER A 62 17.20 -11.80 -7.89
N LEU A 63 15.90 -12.16 -7.80
CA LEU A 63 14.94 -11.42 -6.98
C LEU A 63 15.25 -11.53 -5.49
N GLN A 64 15.62 -12.73 -5.01
CA GLN A 64 16.00 -12.94 -3.61
C GLN A 64 17.27 -12.17 -3.24
N ASP A 65 18.26 -12.11 -4.13
CA ASP A 65 19.47 -11.31 -3.93
C ASP A 65 19.15 -9.81 -3.82
N ALA A 66 18.27 -9.30 -4.69
CA ALA A 66 17.80 -7.91 -4.61
C ALA A 66 17.04 -7.62 -3.30
N GLN A 67 16.21 -8.55 -2.84
CA GLN A 67 15.52 -8.43 -1.53
C GLN A 67 16.50 -8.43 -0.36
N ALA A 68 17.59 -9.21 -0.46
CA ALA A 68 18.64 -9.27 0.56
C ALA A 68 19.59 -8.04 0.57
N GLY A 69 19.38 -7.05 -0.29
CA GLY A 69 20.17 -5.81 -0.37
C GLY A 69 21.06 -5.70 -1.60
N GLY A 70 20.96 -6.63 -2.56
CA GLY A 70 21.63 -6.55 -3.86
C GLY A 70 21.13 -5.41 -4.75
N ASP A 71 21.86 -5.13 -5.83
CA ASP A 71 21.47 -4.09 -6.80
C ASP A 71 20.21 -4.47 -7.58
N VAL A 72 19.14 -3.72 -7.37
CA VAL A 72 17.83 -3.93 -8.00
C VAL A 72 17.91 -3.82 -9.52
N SER A 73 18.74 -2.92 -10.05
CA SER A 73 18.87 -2.72 -11.48
C SER A 73 19.48 -3.95 -12.18
N SER A 74 20.53 -4.52 -11.59
CA SER A 74 21.16 -5.75 -12.13
C SER A 74 20.25 -6.97 -11.96
N ALA A 75 19.48 -7.03 -10.87
CA ALA A 75 18.49 -8.08 -10.66
C ALA A 75 17.40 -8.05 -11.74
N ILE A 76 16.87 -6.87 -12.06
CA ILE A 76 15.84 -6.71 -13.11
C ILE A 76 16.39 -7.07 -14.50
N GLU A 77 17.63 -6.70 -14.83
CA GLU A 77 18.25 -7.12 -16.08
C GLU A 77 18.42 -8.65 -16.15
N SER A 78 18.76 -9.28 -15.05
CA SER A 78 18.85 -10.74 -14.94
C SER A 78 17.47 -11.39 -15.10
N VAL A 79 16.48 -10.93 -14.34
CA VAL A 79 15.09 -11.42 -14.40
C VAL A 79 14.52 -11.25 -15.82
N SER A 80 14.73 -10.09 -16.44
CA SER A 80 14.30 -9.79 -17.81
C SER A 80 14.87 -10.80 -18.82
N ARG A 81 16.16 -11.09 -18.74
CA ARG A 81 16.83 -12.06 -19.63
C ARG A 81 16.32 -13.49 -19.39
N GLU A 82 16.22 -13.89 -18.14
CA GLU A 82 15.80 -15.24 -17.77
C GLU A 82 14.30 -15.47 -18.04
N ALA A 83 13.43 -14.48 -17.78
CA ALA A 83 12.02 -14.53 -18.10
C ALA A 83 11.79 -14.70 -19.62
N GLY A 84 12.48 -13.90 -20.44
CA GLY A 84 12.42 -14.02 -21.90
C GLY A 84 12.92 -15.38 -22.40
N THR A 85 13.96 -15.94 -21.78
CA THR A 85 14.47 -17.28 -22.09
C THR A 85 13.45 -18.36 -21.74
N ALA A 86 12.83 -18.27 -20.54
CA ALA A 86 11.81 -19.20 -20.10
C ALA A 86 10.57 -19.16 -21.00
N ALA A 87 10.04 -17.95 -21.27
CA ALA A 87 8.88 -17.75 -22.14
C ALA A 87 9.12 -18.27 -23.57
N SER A 88 10.29 -17.96 -24.15
CA SER A 88 10.69 -18.46 -25.47
C SER A 88 10.82 -20.00 -25.51
N ALA A 89 11.33 -20.61 -24.44
CA ALA A 89 11.44 -22.06 -24.36
C ALA A 89 10.08 -22.74 -24.16
N ALA A 90 9.20 -22.19 -23.35
CA ALA A 90 7.85 -22.68 -23.14
C ALA A 90 6.90 -22.38 -24.32
N GLY A 91 7.16 -21.32 -25.09
CA GLY A 91 6.44 -20.98 -26.33
C GLY A 91 6.80 -21.83 -27.55
N ASP A 92 7.77 -22.75 -27.44
CA ASP A 92 8.23 -23.63 -28.53
C ASP A 92 7.08 -24.44 -29.12
N PRO A 93 6.99 -24.61 -30.45
CA PRO A 93 5.92 -25.38 -31.10
C PRO A 93 5.79 -26.82 -30.61
N VAL A 94 6.90 -27.46 -30.24
CA VAL A 94 6.87 -28.84 -29.67
C VAL A 94 6.26 -28.84 -28.28
N TRP A 95 6.53 -27.80 -27.47
CA TRP A 95 5.91 -27.61 -26.16
C TRP A 95 4.39 -27.44 -26.30
N ARG A 96 3.94 -26.51 -27.15
CA ARG A 96 2.50 -26.27 -27.40
C ARG A 96 1.79 -27.50 -27.94
N ALA A 97 2.45 -28.28 -28.82
CA ALA A 97 1.91 -29.53 -29.27
C ALA A 97 1.81 -30.59 -28.16
N ALA A 98 2.69 -30.56 -27.19
CA ALA A 98 2.65 -31.48 -26.02
C ALA A 98 1.57 -31.09 -25.00
N GLU A 99 1.05 -29.87 -25.01
CA GLU A 99 -0.06 -29.44 -24.16
C GLU A 99 -1.39 -30.21 -24.41
N VAL A 100 -1.52 -30.88 -25.56
CA VAL A 100 -2.68 -31.73 -25.83
C VAL A 100 -2.61 -33.10 -25.14
N ILE A 101 -1.52 -33.45 -24.48
CA ILE A 101 -1.34 -34.74 -23.80
C ILE A 101 -2.15 -34.75 -22.50
N PRO A 102 -3.14 -35.65 -22.32
CA PRO A 102 -4.15 -35.53 -21.26
C PRO A 102 -3.63 -35.44 -19.82
N TRP A 103 -2.45 -35.98 -19.52
CA TRP A 103 -1.88 -36.01 -18.15
C TRP A 103 -0.70 -35.06 -17.93
N ALA A 104 -0.15 -34.51 -19.02
CA ALA A 104 1.01 -33.60 -18.98
C ALA A 104 0.64 -32.19 -19.46
N GLY A 105 -0.41 -32.07 -20.27
CA GLY A 105 -0.75 -30.82 -20.97
C GLY A 105 -1.02 -29.66 -20.03
N ASP A 106 -1.84 -29.83 -19.00
CA ASP A 106 -2.16 -28.76 -18.05
C ASP A 106 -0.91 -28.29 -17.29
N ASN A 107 0.01 -29.20 -16.96
CA ASN A 107 1.28 -28.84 -16.32
C ASN A 107 2.18 -28.03 -17.25
N LEU A 108 2.30 -28.42 -18.52
CA LEU A 108 3.06 -27.67 -19.52
C LEU A 108 2.43 -26.29 -19.77
N ARG A 109 1.11 -26.23 -19.83
CA ARG A 109 0.35 -25.00 -20.01
C ARG A 109 0.55 -24.04 -18.81
N GLY A 110 0.43 -24.54 -17.58
CA GLY A 110 0.66 -23.74 -16.37
C GLY A 110 2.05 -23.13 -16.33
N VAL A 111 3.08 -23.91 -16.64
CA VAL A 111 4.46 -23.41 -16.71
C VAL A 111 4.63 -22.37 -17.83
N ARG A 112 4.05 -22.60 -19.03
CA ARG A 112 4.11 -21.64 -20.14
C ARG A 112 3.45 -20.32 -19.78
N VAL A 113 2.21 -20.35 -19.25
CA VAL A 113 1.47 -19.11 -18.92
C VAL A 113 2.19 -18.33 -17.83
N ALA A 114 2.72 -19.01 -16.81
CA ALA A 114 3.52 -18.35 -15.78
C ALA A 114 4.81 -17.72 -16.33
N ALA A 115 5.50 -18.40 -17.25
CA ALA A 115 6.70 -17.86 -17.90
C ALA A 115 6.38 -16.68 -18.83
N GLU A 116 5.30 -16.75 -19.62
CA GLU A 116 4.82 -15.66 -20.49
C GLU A 116 4.39 -14.44 -19.65
N ALA A 117 3.71 -14.65 -18.53
CA ALA A 117 3.32 -13.57 -17.62
C ALA A 117 4.55 -12.88 -16.99
N LEU A 118 5.53 -13.66 -16.52
CA LEU A 118 6.77 -13.11 -16.01
C LEU A 118 7.54 -12.32 -17.08
N ASP A 119 7.54 -12.79 -18.32
CA ASP A 119 8.16 -12.09 -19.46
C ASP A 119 7.46 -10.74 -19.73
N VAL A 120 6.12 -10.70 -19.72
CA VAL A 120 5.37 -9.44 -19.86
C VAL A 120 5.75 -8.47 -18.76
N VAL A 121 5.71 -8.88 -17.49
CA VAL A 121 6.06 -8.02 -16.36
C VAL A 121 7.50 -7.52 -16.46
N ALA A 122 8.46 -8.41 -16.77
CA ALA A 122 9.87 -8.04 -16.78
C ALA A 122 10.28 -7.25 -18.03
N ASN A 123 9.83 -7.67 -19.23
CA ASN A 123 10.32 -7.15 -20.51
C ASN A 123 9.39 -6.12 -21.17
N ARG A 124 8.08 -6.17 -20.92
CA ARG A 124 7.17 -5.15 -21.47
C ARG A 124 6.91 -4.00 -20.51
N ILE A 125 7.03 -4.21 -19.19
CA ILE A 125 6.77 -3.18 -18.18
C ILE A 125 8.06 -2.77 -17.47
N GLY A 126 8.68 -3.68 -16.72
CA GLY A 126 9.76 -3.36 -15.78
C GLY A 126 11.00 -2.78 -16.46
N LYS A 127 11.56 -3.51 -17.42
CA LYS A 127 12.78 -3.06 -18.12
C LYS A 127 12.59 -1.72 -18.84
N PRO A 128 11.53 -1.47 -19.65
CA PRO A 128 11.32 -0.17 -20.27
C PRO A 128 11.21 0.98 -19.28
N VAL A 129 10.51 0.79 -18.14
CA VAL A 129 10.37 1.82 -17.10
C VAL A 129 11.74 2.16 -16.48
N ILE A 130 12.58 1.16 -16.20
CA ILE A 130 13.93 1.38 -15.67
C ILE A 130 14.84 2.05 -16.69
N ASP A 131 14.78 1.63 -17.96
CA ASP A 131 15.56 2.27 -19.02
C ASP A 131 15.14 3.76 -19.16
N MET A 132 13.85 4.07 -19.05
CA MET A 132 13.34 5.46 -19.03
C MET A 132 13.84 6.24 -17.82
N GLN A 133 13.91 5.62 -16.66
CA GLN A 133 14.43 6.25 -15.44
C GLN A 133 15.93 6.60 -15.60
N ARG A 134 16.72 5.67 -16.14
CA ARG A 134 18.15 5.86 -16.40
C ARG A 134 18.44 6.96 -17.42
N ASP A 135 17.58 7.12 -18.43
CA ASP A 135 17.73 8.16 -19.45
C ASP A 135 17.54 9.59 -18.90
N GLY A 136 16.86 9.76 -17.77
CA GLY A 136 16.69 11.02 -17.07
C GLY A 136 15.98 12.14 -17.86
N GLN A 137 15.26 11.81 -18.95
CA GLN A 137 14.63 12.78 -19.86
C GLN A 137 13.14 12.95 -19.56
N GLY A 138 12.74 14.14 -19.12
CA GLY A 138 11.33 14.52 -18.95
C GLY A 138 10.61 13.74 -17.82
N SER A 139 9.28 13.84 -17.76
CA SER A 139 8.47 13.12 -16.78
C SER A 139 8.49 11.62 -17.06
N ILE A 140 8.95 10.83 -16.09
CA ILE A 140 8.94 9.38 -16.17
C ILE A 140 7.51 8.84 -16.29
N LEU A 141 6.55 9.42 -15.56
CA LEU A 141 5.16 8.98 -15.55
C LEU A 141 4.50 9.12 -16.92
N SER A 142 4.70 10.27 -17.60
CA SER A 142 4.15 10.47 -18.95
C SER A 142 4.72 9.48 -19.97
N ARG A 143 6.00 9.12 -19.83
CA ARG A 143 6.66 8.16 -20.74
C ARG A 143 6.30 6.72 -20.41
N ALA A 144 6.14 6.39 -19.14
CA ALA A 144 5.79 5.05 -18.69
C ALA A 144 4.30 4.70 -18.92
N LEU A 145 3.42 5.71 -18.96
CA LEU A 145 1.98 5.51 -19.09
C LEU A 145 1.58 4.58 -20.25
N PRO A 146 2.02 4.79 -21.51
CA PRO A 146 1.69 3.88 -22.62
C PRO A 146 2.28 2.47 -22.43
N VAL A 147 3.45 2.35 -21.80
CA VAL A 147 4.09 1.05 -21.50
C VAL A 147 3.31 0.28 -20.45
N ILE A 148 2.82 0.96 -19.43
CA ILE A 148 1.99 0.38 -18.37
C ILE A 148 0.65 -0.09 -18.94
N ALA A 149 -0.01 0.73 -19.76
CA ALA A 149 -1.28 0.38 -20.41
C ALA A 149 -1.14 -0.84 -21.33
N ASP A 150 -0.14 -0.85 -22.23
CA ASP A 150 0.15 -1.98 -23.14
C ASP A 150 0.51 -3.25 -22.35
N GLY A 151 1.31 -3.11 -21.30
CA GLY A 151 1.69 -4.21 -20.43
C GLY A 151 0.51 -4.80 -19.66
N GLY A 152 -0.38 -3.97 -19.12
CA GLY A 152 -1.61 -4.37 -18.42
C GLY A 152 -2.55 -5.13 -19.34
N GLU A 153 -2.79 -4.61 -20.57
CA GLU A 153 -3.61 -5.29 -21.58
C GLU A 153 -3.01 -6.66 -21.98
N ALA A 154 -1.70 -6.75 -22.12
CA ALA A 154 -1.02 -8.01 -22.44
C ALA A 154 -1.04 -9.01 -21.28
N LEU A 155 -1.04 -8.54 -20.04
CA LEU A 155 -1.00 -9.36 -18.83
C LEU A 155 -2.38 -9.92 -18.47
N ALA A 156 -3.47 -9.19 -18.67
CA ALA A 156 -4.82 -9.52 -18.26
C ALA A 156 -5.27 -10.95 -18.67
N PRO A 157 -5.13 -11.41 -19.93
CA PRO A 157 -5.51 -12.77 -20.33
C PRO A 157 -4.65 -13.84 -19.65
N LEU A 158 -3.38 -13.57 -19.36
CA LEU A 158 -2.47 -14.50 -18.67
C LEU A 158 -2.83 -14.63 -17.19
N THR A 159 -3.18 -13.53 -16.54
CA THR A 159 -3.68 -13.50 -15.16
C THR A 159 -4.97 -14.31 -15.03
N ALA A 160 -5.93 -14.12 -15.93
CA ALA A 160 -7.18 -14.88 -15.94
C ALA A 160 -6.94 -16.38 -16.18
N GLU A 161 -6.00 -16.73 -17.07
CA GLU A 161 -5.65 -18.12 -17.36
C GLU A 161 -4.96 -18.81 -16.16
N LEU A 162 -4.05 -18.12 -15.46
CA LEU A 162 -3.41 -18.61 -14.24
C LEU A 162 -4.42 -18.83 -13.11
N ALA A 163 -5.32 -17.89 -12.88
CA ALA A 163 -6.38 -18.02 -11.88
C ALA A 163 -7.27 -19.25 -12.14
N ALA A 164 -7.60 -19.53 -13.40
CA ALA A 164 -8.33 -20.74 -13.77
C ALA A 164 -7.53 -22.04 -13.52
N LEU A 165 -6.20 -21.98 -13.62
CA LEU A 165 -5.32 -23.13 -13.39
C LEU A 165 -5.07 -23.40 -11.89
N GLU A 166 -5.22 -22.44 -10.99
CA GLU A 166 -5.03 -22.65 -9.54
C GLU A 166 -5.90 -23.76 -8.98
N THR A 167 -7.15 -23.87 -9.44
CA THR A 167 -8.13 -24.85 -9.01
C THR A 167 -8.02 -26.20 -9.74
N ASN A 168 -7.05 -26.35 -10.66
CA ASN A 168 -6.88 -27.55 -11.43
C ASN A 168 -6.10 -28.64 -10.66
N ASP A 169 -6.79 -29.71 -10.27
CA ASP A 169 -6.20 -30.83 -9.55
C ASP A 169 -5.28 -31.73 -10.40
N ALA A 170 -5.24 -31.54 -11.72
CA ALA A 170 -4.31 -32.25 -12.61
C ALA A 170 -2.87 -31.72 -12.53
N LEU A 171 -2.65 -30.57 -11.91
CA LEU A 171 -1.31 -30.00 -11.71
C LEU A 171 -0.52 -30.80 -10.67
N ILE A 172 0.72 -31.16 -11.00
CA ILE A 172 1.65 -31.75 -10.01
C ILE A 172 2.11 -30.67 -9.01
N GLY A 173 2.38 -31.09 -7.76
CA GLY A 173 2.67 -30.18 -6.64
C GLY A 173 3.62 -29.02 -6.95
N PRO A 174 4.81 -29.24 -7.53
CA PRO A 174 5.73 -28.14 -7.86
C PRO A 174 5.18 -27.14 -8.89
N VAL A 175 4.41 -27.60 -9.89
CA VAL A 175 3.79 -26.72 -10.89
C VAL A 175 2.63 -25.96 -10.26
N LYS A 176 1.78 -26.64 -9.48
CA LYS A 176 0.67 -25.99 -8.77
C LYS A 176 1.18 -24.90 -7.83
N GLY A 177 2.23 -25.18 -7.06
CA GLY A 177 2.86 -24.17 -6.17
C GLY A 177 3.37 -22.94 -6.94
N GLY A 178 4.04 -23.15 -8.07
CA GLY A 178 4.52 -22.05 -8.92
C GLY A 178 3.38 -21.25 -9.56
N VAL A 179 2.33 -21.91 -10.07
CA VAL A 179 1.14 -21.28 -10.62
C VAL A 179 0.45 -20.40 -9.56
N VAL A 180 0.20 -20.95 -8.36
CA VAL A 180 -0.42 -20.21 -7.25
C VAL A 180 0.41 -18.98 -6.87
N GLN A 181 1.73 -19.14 -6.74
CA GLN A 181 2.61 -18.02 -6.37
C GLN A 181 2.59 -16.90 -7.41
N VAL A 182 2.69 -17.24 -8.71
CA VAL A 182 2.65 -16.24 -9.78
C VAL A 182 1.28 -15.59 -9.86
N SER A 183 0.20 -16.38 -9.78
CA SER A 183 -1.17 -15.87 -9.80
C SER A 183 -1.45 -14.90 -8.66
N GLN A 184 -1.00 -15.19 -7.44
CA GLN A 184 -1.12 -14.27 -6.29
C GLN A 184 -0.42 -12.93 -6.52
N VAL A 185 0.80 -12.95 -7.08
CA VAL A 185 1.52 -11.71 -7.43
C VAL A 185 0.75 -10.93 -8.50
N LEU A 186 0.28 -11.61 -9.53
CA LEU A 186 -0.43 -10.96 -10.64
C LEU A 186 -1.81 -10.44 -10.23
N SER A 187 -2.52 -11.13 -9.35
CA SER A 187 -3.82 -10.67 -8.83
C SER A 187 -3.69 -9.36 -8.04
N GLY A 188 -2.54 -9.11 -7.41
CA GLY A 188 -2.24 -7.82 -6.78
C GLY A 188 -1.75 -6.75 -7.77
N LEU A 189 -1.02 -7.15 -8.82
CA LEU A 189 -0.44 -6.21 -9.79
C LEU A 189 -1.45 -5.76 -10.86
N GLN A 190 -2.29 -6.66 -11.36
CA GLN A 190 -3.22 -6.38 -12.46
C GLN A 190 -4.15 -5.18 -12.18
N PRO A 191 -4.83 -5.10 -11.00
CA PRO A 191 -5.67 -3.94 -10.69
C PRO A 191 -4.90 -2.61 -10.69
N VAL A 192 -3.63 -2.61 -10.24
CA VAL A 192 -2.78 -1.41 -10.29
C VAL A 192 -2.52 -0.98 -11.74
N LEU A 193 -2.18 -1.93 -12.61
CA LEU A 193 -1.91 -1.64 -14.03
C LEU A 193 -3.17 -1.18 -14.77
N ASP A 194 -4.34 -1.68 -14.38
CA ASP A 194 -5.62 -1.32 -14.99
C ASP A 194 -6.07 0.09 -14.56
N LEU A 195 -5.88 0.46 -13.29
CA LEU A 195 -6.33 1.75 -12.74
C LEU A 195 -5.32 2.89 -12.93
N LEU A 196 -4.01 2.58 -12.89
CA LEU A 196 -2.97 3.61 -12.91
C LEU A 196 -3.04 4.55 -14.13
N PRO A 197 -3.37 4.10 -15.37
CA PRO A 197 -3.56 5.01 -16.50
C PRO A 197 -4.66 6.04 -16.25
N GLY A 198 -5.81 5.63 -15.74
CA GLY A 198 -6.92 6.52 -15.39
C GLY A 198 -6.54 7.52 -14.29
N LEU A 199 -5.89 7.04 -13.22
CA LEU A 199 -5.37 7.88 -12.13
C LEU A 199 -4.35 8.92 -12.61
N LEU A 200 -3.58 8.61 -13.65
CA LEU A 200 -2.63 9.53 -14.28
C LEU A 200 -3.25 10.39 -15.39
N GLY A 201 -4.58 10.36 -15.54
CA GLY A 201 -5.32 11.22 -16.46
C GLY A 201 -5.27 10.79 -17.93
N ALA A 202 -5.12 9.49 -18.23
CA ALA A 202 -5.15 8.98 -19.61
C ALA A 202 -6.52 9.19 -20.28
N ASP A 203 -7.61 9.08 -19.51
CA ASP A 203 -8.99 9.22 -19.99
C ASP A 203 -9.57 10.62 -19.78
N GLY A 204 -8.76 11.55 -19.33
CA GLY A 204 -9.10 12.93 -19.00
C GLY A 204 -8.37 13.39 -17.74
N ALA A 205 -8.11 14.69 -17.68
CA ALA A 205 -7.35 15.21 -16.56
C ALA A 205 -8.06 15.02 -15.22
N LYS A 206 -7.31 14.58 -14.22
CA LYS A 206 -7.72 14.37 -12.82
C LYS A 206 -7.09 15.42 -11.91
N ASN A 207 -7.80 15.81 -10.84
CA ASN A 207 -7.31 16.77 -9.86
C ASN A 207 -7.32 16.14 -8.47
N TYR A 208 -6.17 16.14 -7.82
CA TYR A 208 -5.97 15.53 -6.51
C TYR A 208 -5.58 16.57 -5.48
N LEU A 209 -6.21 16.54 -4.31
CA LEU A 209 -5.78 17.31 -3.16
C LEU A 209 -4.74 16.52 -2.35
N LEU A 210 -3.52 17.01 -2.34
CA LEU A 210 -2.50 16.54 -1.40
C LEU A 210 -2.66 17.33 -0.09
N VAL A 211 -2.99 16.63 0.99
CA VAL A 211 -3.27 17.19 2.31
C VAL A 211 -2.08 16.92 3.23
N PHE A 212 -1.36 17.98 3.58
CA PHE A 212 -0.23 17.88 4.51
C PHE A 212 -0.73 17.97 5.95
N GLN A 213 -0.43 16.95 6.76
CA GLN A 213 -0.80 16.89 8.16
C GLN A 213 0.38 17.28 9.05
N ASN A 214 0.10 17.95 10.18
CA ASN A 214 1.09 18.32 11.19
C ASN A 214 0.92 17.44 12.44
N ASN A 215 1.74 16.40 12.57
CA ASN A 215 1.67 15.42 13.67
C ASN A 215 2.05 16.01 15.04
N ALA A 216 2.67 17.19 15.11
CA ALA A 216 2.89 17.90 16.39
C ALA A 216 1.58 18.48 16.96
N GLU A 217 0.52 18.55 16.14
CA GLU A 217 -0.88 18.81 16.52
C GLU A 217 -1.68 17.54 16.30
N SER A 218 -1.50 16.51 17.12
CA SER A 218 -2.10 15.19 16.87
C SER A 218 -3.61 15.24 16.75
N LEU A 219 -4.13 14.56 15.73
CA LEU A 219 -5.53 14.25 15.50
C LEU A 219 -5.64 12.79 15.09
N PRO A 220 -6.79 12.14 15.22
CA PRO A 220 -6.92 10.70 14.98
C PRO A 220 -6.28 10.16 13.70
N LEU A 221 -6.33 10.87 12.58
CA LEU A 221 -5.71 10.47 11.32
C LEU A 221 -4.24 10.93 11.15
N GLY A 222 -3.58 11.41 12.21
CA GLY A 222 -2.18 11.84 12.19
C GLY A 222 -2.01 13.20 12.84
N GLY A 223 -2.33 14.27 12.13
CA GLY A 223 -2.21 15.62 12.62
C GLY A 223 -3.13 16.60 11.91
N SER A 224 -3.14 17.82 12.36
CA SER A 224 -3.94 18.90 11.79
C SER A 224 -3.72 19.03 10.27
N ALA A 225 -4.79 19.19 9.48
CA ALA A 225 -4.70 19.43 8.02
C ALA A 225 -4.16 20.84 7.76
N ALA A 226 -2.83 20.98 7.83
CA ALA A 226 -2.13 22.27 7.88
C ALA A 226 -2.07 22.99 6.53
N SER A 227 -1.85 22.27 5.44
CA SER A 227 -1.84 22.85 4.09
C SER A 227 -2.36 21.86 3.05
N GLN A 228 -2.82 22.40 1.91
CA GLN A 228 -3.37 21.67 0.80
C GLN A 228 -2.68 22.11 -0.50
N THR A 229 -2.34 21.13 -1.33
CA THR A 229 -1.78 21.36 -2.67
C THR A 229 -2.64 20.65 -3.69
N MET A 230 -3.19 21.37 -4.66
CA MET A 230 -3.92 20.79 -5.78
C MET A 230 -2.91 20.36 -6.85
N ILE A 231 -2.94 19.06 -7.18
CA ILE A 231 -2.15 18.45 -8.23
C ILE A 231 -3.09 18.09 -9.37
N ARG A 232 -2.76 18.50 -10.60
CA ARG A 232 -3.41 18.07 -11.82
C ARG A 232 -2.58 17.00 -12.50
N ALA A 233 -3.19 15.85 -12.76
CA ALA A 233 -2.65 14.77 -13.58
C ALA A 233 -3.31 14.80 -14.96
N ASP A 234 -2.51 14.84 -16.03
CA ASP A 234 -2.99 14.91 -17.41
C ASP A 234 -2.04 14.12 -18.31
N ASN A 235 -2.46 12.94 -18.79
CA ASN A 235 -1.65 12.03 -19.58
C ASN A 235 -0.27 11.75 -18.95
N GLY A 236 -0.24 11.46 -17.65
CA GLY A 236 0.98 11.20 -16.88
C GLY A 236 1.82 12.45 -16.55
N SER A 237 1.42 13.62 -17.02
CA SER A 237 2.04 14.88 -16.62
C SER A 237 1.41 15.35 -15.32
N LEU A 238 2.22 15.57 -14.30
CA LEU A 238 1.78 16.09 -13.01
C LEU A 238 2.19 17.57 -12.88
N ALA A 239 1.26 18.41 -12.40
CA ALA A 239 1.53 19.83 -12.15
C ALA A 239 0.82 20.30 -10.88
N ILE A 240 1.51 21.12 -10.07
CA ILE A 240 0.88 21.87 -8.99
C ILE A 240 0.08 23.02 -9.62
N VAL A 241 -1.24 23.04 -9.38
CA VAL A 241 -2.13 24.08 -9.94
C VAL A 241 -2.73 25.00 -8.87
N GLY A 242 -2.54 24.68 -7.58
CA GLY A 242 -2.97 25.54 -6.48
C GLY A 242 -2.37 25.10 -5.15
N GLN A 243 -2.20 26.04 -4.24
CA GLN A 243 -1.74 25.78 -2.87
C GLN A 243 -2.51 26.68 -1.90
N ALA A 244 -2.84 26.16 -0.72
CA ALA A 244 -3.50 26.90 0.34
C ALA A 244 -3.01 26.40 1.71
N SER A 245 -2.84 27.30 2.66
CA SER A 245 -2.63 26.95 4.07
C SER A 245 -3.98 26.89 4.81
N SER A 246 -4.00 26.30 6.00
CA SER A 246 -5.23 26.23 6.81
C SER A 246 -5.80 27.62 7.13
N THR A 247 -4.96 28.66 7.22
CA THR A 247 -5.37 30.05 7.47
C THR A 247 -6.19 30.66 6.32
N THR A 248 -5.99 30.16 5.07
CA THR A 248 -6.81 30.54 3.92
C THR A 248 -8.30 30.30 4.16
N PHE A 249 -8.62 29.30 4.97
CA PHE A 249 -10.00 28.84 5.23
C PHE A 249 -10.59 29.41 6.54
N ASP A 250 -9.90 30.33 7.21
CA ASP A 250 -10.41 30.93 8.43
C ASP A 250 -11.73 31.68 8.21
N GLY A 251 -12.66 31.51 9.14
CA GLY A 251 -13.94 32.18 9.15
C GLY A 251 -14.96 31.67 8.13
N ILE A 252 -14.67 30.60 7.36
CA ILE A 252 -15.61 30.05 6.38
C ILE A 252 -16.85 29.45 7.04
N GLY A 253 -16.70 28.81 8.21
CA GLY A 253 -17.75 28.09 8.89
C GLY A 253 -18.16 26.80 8.16
N ASP A 254 -19.44 26.48 8.22
CA ASP A 254 -20.01 25.27 7.61
C ASP A 254 -19.77 25.20 6.09
N VAL A 255 -19.25 24.08 5.60
CA VAL A 255 -18.94 23.86 4.17
C VAL A 255 -19.99 23.02 3.44
N GLY A 256 -21.12 22.73 4.10
CA GLY A 256 -22.24 22.00 3.52
C GLY A 256 -22.10 20.47 3.61
N VAL A 257 -21.11 19.96 4.34
CA VAL A 257 -21.01 18.53 4.66
C VAL A 257 -21.93 18.26 5.86
N GLU A 258 -22.82 17.28 5.71
CA GLU A 258 -23.74 16.93 6.79
C GLU A 258 -22.99 16.28 7.97
N ILE A 259 -23.11 16.88 9.13
CA ILE A 259 -22.51 16.38 10.39
C ILE A 259 -23.62 16.19 11.40
N SER A 260 -23.82 14.93 11.81
CA SER A 260 -24.83 14.58 12.81
C SER A 260 -24.54 15.22 14.17
N ASP A 261 -25.58 15.39 15.00
CA ASP A 261 -25.41 15.88 16.37
C ASP A 261 -24.55 14.94 17.21
N ALA A 262 -24.56 13.64 16.93
CA ALA A 262 -23.70 12.67 17.59
C ALA A 262 -22.20 12.96 17.31
N LEU A 263 -21.83 13.23 16.04
CA LEU A 263 -20.46 13.60 15.68
C LEU A 263 -20.04 14.96 16.26
N ARG A 264 -20.95 15.95 16.26
CA ARG A 264 -20.70 17.24 16.93
C ARG A 264 -20.51 17.08 18.42
N THR A 265 -21.25 16.15 19.02
CA THR A 265 -21.11 15.80 20.42
C THR A 265 -19.78 15.14 20.71
N LEU A 266 -19.34 14.20 19.87
CA LEU A 266 -18.09 13.45 20.05
C LEU A 266 -16.86 14.32 19.78
N TYR A 267 -16.84 15.05 18.65
CA TYR A 267 -15.66 15.78 18.17
C TYR A 267 -15.68 17.29 18.46
N GLY A 268 -16.81 17.84 18.84
CA GLY A 268 -16.97 19.26 19.14
C GLY A 268 -17.39 20.09 17.92
N VAL A 269 -17.70 21.36 18.19
CA VAL A 269 -18.28 22.30 17.20
C VAL A 269 -17.30 22.72 16.10
N THR A 270 -16.01 22.52 16.31
CA THR A 270 -14.97 22.85 15.32
C THR A 270 -14.85 21.81 14.22
N TYR A 271 -15.32 20.58 14.45
CA TYR A 271 -15.43 19.56 13.40
C TYR A 271 -16.44 20.01 12.35
N GLY A 272 -16.02 20.04 11.09
CA GLY A 272 -16.80 20.53 9.95
C GLY A 272 -16.88 22.05 9.79
N THR A 273 -16.27 22.85 10.68
CA THR A 273 -16.23 24.31 10.55
C THR A 273 -14.83 24.89 10.46
N ARG A 274 -13.80 24.05 10.67
CA ARG A 274 -12.38 24.40 10.50
C ARG A 274 -11.68 23.27 9.74
N ILE A 275 -10.95 23.63 8.68
CA ILE A 275 -10.30 22.63 7.82
C ILE A 275 -9.27 21.79 8.57
N ASN A 276 -8.51 22.38 9.47
CA ASN A 276 -7.51 21.67 10.27
C ASN A 276 -8.13 20.60 11.19
N MET A 277 -9.43 20.67 11.50
CA MET A 277 -10.17 19.67 12.27
C MET A 277 -10.86 18.58 11.43
N SER A 278 -10.79 18.65 10.10
CA SER A 278 -11.44 17.65 9.21
C SER A 278 -10.96 16.23 9.45
N VAL A 279 -9.72 16.05 9.89
CA VAL A 279 -9.06 14.76 10.18
C VAL A 279 -9.26 14.26 11.63
N THR A 280 -10.24 14.83 12.34
CA THR A 280 -10.56 14.44 13.74
C THR A 280 -11.29 13.09 13.83
N ARG A 281 -12.07 12.71 12.82
CA ARG A 281 -12.70 11.40 12.71
C ARG A 281 -11.72 10.41 12.09
N PRO A 282 -11.54 9.19 12.64
CA PRO A 282 -10.62 8.21 12.06
C PRO A 282 -11.22 7.51 10.82
N ASP A 283 -11.54 8.29 9.81
CA ASP A 283 -12.19 7.90 8.58
C ASP A 283 -11.73 8.87 7.47
N TRP A 284 -10.69 8.47 6.74
CA TRP A 284 -10.07 9.34 5.74
C TRP A 284 -11.02 9.73 4.59
N PRO A 285 -11.91 8.86 4.06
CA PRO A 285 -12.88 9.28 3.06
C PRO A 285 -13.75 10.45 3.49
N SER A 286 -14.26 10.45 4.73
CA SER A 286 -15.03 11.60 5.26
C SER A 286 -14.16 12.86 5.38
N ALA A 287 -12.92 12.71 5.84
CA ALA A 287 -11.98 13.82 5.95
C ALA A 287 -11.63 14.42 4.59
N ALA A 288 -11.37 13.58 3.60
CA ALA A 288 -11.07 13.96 2.22
C ALA A 288 -12.20 14.76 1.57
N GLN A 289 -13.44 14.26 1.69
CA GLN A 289 -14.64 14.97 1.19
C GLN A 289 -14.82 16.32 1.88
N MET A 290 -14.54 16.40 3.18
CA MET A 290 -14.62 17.65 3.93
C MET A 290 -13.55 18.65 3.47
N VAL A 291 -12.30 18.22 3.28
CA VAL A 291 -11.22 19.07 2.75
C VAL A 291 -11.54 19.56 1.33
N ALA A 292 -12.07 18.69 0.46
CA ALA A 292 -12.53 19.07 -0.87
C ALA A 292 -13.66 20.11 -0.82
N ALA A 293 -14.60 19.99 0.11
CA ALA A 293 -15.67 20.97 0.31
C ALA A 293 -15.12 22.34 0.78
N PHE A 294 -14.11 22.35 1.67
CA PHE A 294 -13.40 23.59 2.06
C PHE A 294 -12.73 24.23 0.85
N TRP A 295 -11.96 23.46 0.07
CA TRP A 295 -11.30 23.95 -1.15
C TRP A 295 -12.31 24.58 -2.12
N ASN A 296 -13.35 23.85 -2.47
CA ASN A 296 -14.41 24.31 -3.39
C ASN A 296 -15.15 25.54 -2.90
N LYS A 297 -15.24 25.75 -1.60
CA LYS A 297 -15.91 26.93 -1.04
C LYS A 297 -15.03 28.18 -1.06
N ARG A 298 -13.72 28.04 -0.92
CA ARG A 298 -12.81 29.18 -0.68
C ARG A 298 -11.81 29.45 -1.76
N VAL A 299 -11.25 28.41 -2.40
CA VAL A 299 -10.17 28.59 -3.38
C VAL A 299 -10.77 28.70 -4.79
N ASP A 300 -11.32 27.62 -5.30
CA ASP A 300 -11.98 27.59 -6.60
C ASP A 300 -13.01 26.43 -6.68
N LYS A 301 -13.68 26.31 -7.84
CA LYS A 301 -14.69 25.29 -8.11
C LYS A 301 -14.11 24.09 -8.87
N THR A 302 -12.82 23.87 -8.83
CA THR A 302 -12.18 22.73 -9.47
C THR A 302 -12.72 21.45 -8.88
N HIS A 303 -13.14 20.53 -9.73
CA HIS A 303 -13.56 19.21 -9.29
C HIS A 303 -12.38 18.47 -8.66
N VAL A 304 -12.62 17.78 -7.56
CA VAL A 304 -11.62 17.02 -6.83
C VAL A 304 -11.89 15.54 -7.04
N ASP A 305 -11.09 14.88 -7.85
CA ASP A 305 -11.21 13.46 -8.19
C ASP A 305 -10.69 12.55 -7.07
N GLY A 306 -9.86 13.08 -6.17
CA GLY A 306 -9.35 12.32 -5.03
C GLY A 306 -8.54 13.20 -4.08
N ALA A 307 -8.23 12.65 -2.91
CA ALA A 307 -7.37 13.30 -1.92
C ALA A 307 -6.39 12.31 -1.28
N ILE A 308 -5.16 12.77 -1.11
CA ILE A 308 -4.06 11.99 -0.55
C ILE A 308 -3.55 12.74 0.68
N SER A 309 -3.50 12.05 1.81
CA SER A 309 -2.88 12.55 3.03
C SER A 309 -1.40 12.20 3.05
N ILE A 310 -0.57 13.12 3.52
CA ILE A 310 0.85 12.91 3.77
C ILE A 310 1.29 13.73 4.98
N ASP A 311 2.26 13.22 5.72
CA ASP A 311 2.82 13.89 6.88
C ASP A 311 4.36 14.00 6.81
N PRO A 312 5.03 14.75 7.70
CA PRO A 312 6.49 14.87 7.75
C PRO A 312 7.23 13.55 7.96
N LEU A 313 6.58 12.51 8.54
CA LEU A 313 7.19 11.19 8.73
C LEU A 313 7.28 10.45 7.39
N ALA A 314 6.22 10.50 6.58
CA ALA A 314 6.23 9.98 5.22
C ALA A 314 7.21 10.76 4.33
N LEU A 315 7.23 12.09 4.46
CA LEU A 315 8.14 12.95 3.71
C LEU A 315 9.60 12.61 4.03
N SER A 316 9.95 12.41 5.30
CA SER A 316 11.29 11.96 5.71
C SER A 316 11.69 10.65 5.04
N ARG A 317 10.78 9.66 4.97
CA ARG A 317 11.03 8.38 4.27
C ARG A 317 11.19 8.57 2.76
N ILE A 318 10.39 9.44 2.14
CA ILE A 318 10.51 9.77 0.71
C ILE A 318 11.87 10.42 0.42
N LEU A 319 12.36 11.31 1.30
CA LEU A 319 13.68 11.92 1.16
C LEU A 319 14.83 10.93 1.27
N LEU A 320 14.65 9.76 1.89
CA LEU A 320 15.63 8.69 1.83
C LEU A 320 15.81 8.18 0.39
N ALA A 321 14.71 8.06 -0.36
CA ALA A 321 14.73 7.57 -1.74
C ALA A 321 15.15 8.63 -2.77
N THR A 322 14.69 9.88 -2.61
CA THR A 322 14.97 10.98 -3.55
C THR A 322 16.30 11.68 -3.30
N GLY A 323 16.88 11.49 -2.11
CA GLY A 323 17.96 12.33 -1.61
C GLY A 323 17.46 13.67 -1.05
N PRO A 324 18.39 14.52 -0.54
CA PRO A 324 18.06 15.78 0.08
C PRO A 324 17.51 16.80 -0.91
N ILE A 325 16.66 17.71 -0.42
CA ILE A 325 16.15 18.86 -1.15
C ILE A 325 16.63 20.16 -0.49
N THR A 326 16.72 21.21 -1.26
CA THR A 326 17.09 22.55 -0.78
C THR A 326 15.91 23.50 -0.92
N VAL A 327 15.56 24.19 0.18
CA VAL A 327 14.45 25.15 0.25
C VAL A 327 14.92 26.46 0.84
N PRO A 328 14.35 27.62 0.44
CA PRO A 328 14.67 28.91 1.04
C PRO A 328 14.29 28.96 2.52
N GLY A 329 15.20 29.38 3.39
CA GLY A 329 14.97 29.56 4.81
C GLY A 329 15.16 31.03 5.24
N PRO A 330 15.07 31.33 6.56
CA PRO A 330 15.12 32.72 7.06
C PRO A 330 16.51 33.39 6.90
N GLU A 331 17.59 32.64 6.95
CA GLU A 331 18.97 33.15 6.89
C GLU A 331 19.75 32.54 5.70
N GLY A 332 19.07 31.95 4.74
CA GLY A 332 19.64 31.27 3.57
C GLY A 332 18.98 29.95 3.28
N ASP A 333 19.55 29.23 2.34
CA ASP A 333 18.99 27.92 1.94
C ASP A 333 19.15 26.85 3.03
N ILE A 334 18.13 26.04 3.22
CA ILE A 334 18.06 24.93 4.18
C ILE A 334 18.02 23.63 3.39
N GLU A 335 18.91 22.70 3.74
CA GLU A 335 18.86 21.33 3.25
C GLU A 335 17.96 20.48 4.14
N LEU A 336 16.91 19.89 3.54
CA LEU A 336 16.05 18.90 4.15
C LEU A 336 16.42 17.50 3.65
N ASN A 337 16.62 16.57 4.57
CA ASN A 337 16.94 15.18 4.31
C ASN A 337 16.11 14.25 5.23
N ASN A 338 16.30 12.94 5.09
CA ASN A 338 15.56 11.95 5.87
C ASN A 338 15.80 12.04 7.39
N GLU A 339 16.91 12.60 7.85
CA GLU A 339 17.28 12.69 9.27
C GLU A 339 16.70 13.93 9.96
N ASN A 340 16.63 15.07 9.23
CA ASN A 340 16.30 16.37 9.82
C ASN A 340 14.90 16.89 9.46
N ALA A 341 14.23 16.35 8.42
CA ALA A 341 12.98 16.91 7.92
C ALA A 341 11.88 16.95 8.99
N VAL A 342 11.74 15.90 9.81
CA VAL A 342 10.73 15.85 10.87
C VAL A 342 10.96 16.95 11.91
N GLU A 343 12.19 17.11 12.40
CA GLU A 343 12.53 18.15 13.36
C GLU A 343 12.30 19.55 12.78
N ILE A 344 12.80 19.79 11.57
CA ILE A 344 12.68 21.10 10.92
C ILE A 344 11.22 21.48 10.71
N LEU A 345 10.42 20.58 10.14
CA LEU A 345 9.03 20.88 9.80
C LEU A 345 8.09 20.97 11.01
N LEU A 346 8.39 20.24 12.10
CA LEU A 346 7.51 20.18 13.26
C LEU A 346 7.94 21.07 14.43
N THR A 347 9.20 21.53 14.47
CA THR A 347 9.72 22.38 15.55
C THR A 347 10.47 23.62 15.06
N LYS A 348 11.58 23.45 14.31
CA LYS A 348 12.46 24.56 13.94
C LYS A 348 11.76 25.65 13.14
N THR A 349 10.83 25.30 12.28
CA THR A 349 10.00 26.27 11.54
C THR A 349 9.33 27.28 12.47
N TYR A 350 8.87 26.85 13.64
CA TYR A 350 8.19 27.73 14.61
C TYR A 350 9.15 28.47 15.55
N GLU A 351 10.42 28.06 15.61
CA GLU A 351 11.49 28.84 16.23
C GLU A 351 11.93 29.98 15.32
N TRP A 352 11.93 29.76 14.00
CA TRP A 352 12.33 30.75 13.00
C TRP A 352 11.26 31.78 12.69
N TRP A 353 9.99 31.39 12.70
CA TRP A 353 8.86 32.23 12.37
C TRP A 353 7.80 32.18 13.49
N ASP A 354 7.62 33.31 14.16
CA ASP A 354 6.51 33.46 15.08
C ASP A 354 5.19 33.54 14.30
N ALA A 355 4.49 32.41 14.21
CA ALA A 355 3.26 32.29 13.43
C ALA A 355 2.07 33.08 14.01
N TYR A 356 2.22 33.71 15.18
CA TYR A 356 1.25 34.70 15.68
C TYR A 356 1.46 36.09 15.08
N THR A 357 2.58 36.35 14.43
CA THR A 357 2.81 37.57 13.67
C THR A 357 2.42 37.39 12.18
N PRO A 358 1.88 38.39 11.51
CA PRO A 358 1.58 38.29 10.07
C PRO A 358 2.79 37.88 9.23
N GLU A 359 3.97 38.43 9.51
CA GLU A 359 5.21 38.16 8.81
C GLU A 359 5.70 36.73 9.05
N GLY A 360 5.60 36.23 10.29
CA GLY A 360 5.97 34.86 10.63
C GLY A 360 5.00 33.85 10.05
N GLY A 361 3.70 34.13 10.04
CA GLY A 361 2.70 33.30 9.39
C GLY A 361 2.97 33.17 7.88
N VAL A 362 3.24 34.28 7.19
CA VAL A 362 3.61 34.27 5.75
C VAL A 362 4.91 33.51 5.52
N GLY A 363 5.92 33.68 6.39
CA GLY A 363 7.21 33.01 6.27
C GLY A 363 7.09 31.48 6.41
N SER A 364 6.40 31.01 7.44
CA SER A 364 6.19 29.58 7.65
C SER A 364 5.34 28.93 6.53
N ASP A 365 4.27 29.59 6.07
CA ASP A 365 3.43 29.11 4.97
C ASP A 365 4.24 29.00 3.66
N ALA A 366 5.08 30.03 3.36
CA ALA A 366 5.96 30.01 2.19
C ALA A 366 6.99 28.87 2.24
N PHE A 367 7.56 28.60 3.43
CA PHE A 367 8.50 27.50 3.64
C PHE A 367 7.84 26.13 3.40
N PHE A 368 6.65 25.90 3.93
CA PHE A 368 5.92 24.65 3.70
C PHE A 368 5.51 24.47 2.23
N ALA A 369 5.07 25.55 1.58
CA ALA A 369 4.74 25.53 0.16
C ALA A 369 5.96 25.22 -0.73
N ALA A 370 7.11 25.82 -0.43
CA ALA A 370 8.36 25.55 -1.13
C ALA A 370 8.85 24.12 -0.91
N THR A 371 8.75 23.61 0.32
CA THR A 371 9.07 22.22 0.65
C THR A 371 8.21 21.24 -0.16
N ALA A 372 6.88 21.45 -0.16
CA ALA A 372 5.96 20.64 -0.96
C ALA A 372 6.30 20.64 -2.45
N ALA A 373 6.63 21.81 -3.01
CA ALA A 373 7.00 21.95 -4.41
C ALA A 373 8.32 21.22 -4.73
N LYS A 374 9.32 21.28 -3.85
CA LYS A 374 10.61 20.61 -4.04
C LYS A 374 10.53 19.10 -3.93
N VAL A 375 9.75 18.58 -2.97
CA VAL A 375 9.47 17.14 -2.89
C VAL A 375 8.71 16.65 -4.13
N PHE A 376 7.70 17.41 -4.55
CA PHE A 376 6.96 17.11 -5.77
C PHE A 376 7.87 17.08 -7.01
N GLU A 377 8.78 18.05 -7.17
CA GLU A 377 9.78 18.07 -8.23
C GLU A 377 10.67 16.82 -8.18
N ALA A 378 11.20 16.46 -7.00
CA ALA A 378 12.07 15.31 -6.81
C ALA A 378 11.35 13.99 -7.18
N VAL A 379 10.11 13.80 -6.72
CA VAL A 379 9.32 12.60 -7.01
C VAL A 379 8.91 12.54 -8.49
N SER A 380 8.41 13.65 -9.06
CA SER A 380 7.92 13.68 -10.45
C SER A 380 9.03 13.58 -11.50
N SER A 381 10.27 13.92 -11.14
CA SER A 381 11.44 13.73 -12.01
C SER A 381 11.77 12.24 -12.25
N GLY A 382 11.37 11.36 -11.32
CA GLY A 382 11.72 9.93 -11.34
C GLY A 382 13.17 9.64 -10.94
N ALA A 383 13.94 10.64 -10.51
CA ALA A 383 15.33 10.49 -10.10
C ALA A 383 15.41 10.06 -8.62
N PHE A 384 14.97 8.83 -8.33
CA PHE A 384 14.98 8.26 -6.98
C PHE A 384 15.36 6.77 -7.02
N ASP A 385 15.82 6.23 -5.89
CA ASP A 385 15.98 4.80 -5.73
C ASP A 385 14.62 4.10 -5.64
N LEU A 386 14.36 3.14 -6.53
CA LEU A 386 13.07 2.45 -6.62
C LEU A 386 12.77 1.60 -5.40
N LYS A 387 13.79 0.94 -4.83
CA LYS A 387 13.63 0.08 -3.65
C LYS A 387 13.30 0.92 -2.42
N ASP A 388 14.06 2.00 -2.22
CA ASP A 388 13.85 2.91 -1.09
C ASP A 388 12.52 3.64 -1.22
N MET A 389 12.10 4.02 -2.44
CA MET A 389 10.78 4.63 -2.68
C MET A 389 9.64 3.64 -2.39
N ALA A 390 9.73 2.40 -2.88
CA ALA A 390 8.72 1.38 -2.60
C ALA A 390 8.62 1.10 -1.09
N TRP A 391 9.76 0.99 -0.40
CA TRP A 391 9.79 0.87 1.05
C TRP A 391 9.18 2.11 1.75
N ALA A 392 9.56 3.31 1.34
CA ALA A 392 9.09 4.55 1.94
C ALA A 392 7.56 4.69 1.84
N VAL A 393 6.99 4.37 0.68
CA VAL A 393 5.54 4.41 0.46
C VAL A 393 4.84 3.31 1.25
N SER A 394 5.28 2.05 1.17
CA SER A 394 4.68 0.93 1.89
C SER A 394 4.70 1.13 3.40
N GLU A 395 5.86 1.49 3.96
CA GLU A 395 6.01 1.77 5.40
C GLU A 395 5.15 2.96 5.85
N SER A 396 4.99 3.98 4.99
CA SER A 396 4.16 5.13 5.30
C SER A 396 2.67 4.80 5.29
N ILE A 397 2.22 3.92 4.39
CA ILE A 397 0.85 3.38 4.37
C ILE A 397 0.61 2.53 5.62
N ASP A 398 1.51 1.63 5.94
CA ASP A 398 1.39 0.74 7.09
C ASP A 398 1.31 1.49 8.42
N ARG A 399 1.99 2.63 8.51
CA ARG A 399 1.97 3.52 9.68
C ARG A 399 0.86 4.57 9.64
N GLY A 400 0.03 4.62 8.60
CA GLY A 400 -1.03 5.62 8.43
C GLY A 400 -0.53 7.04 8.10
N SER A 401 0.74 7.19 7.74
CA SER A 401 1.33 8.47 7.30
C SER A 401 0.95 8.86 5.86
N ILE A 402 0.49 7.90 5.07
CA ILE A 402 -0.12 8.10 3.74
C ILE A 402 -1.47 7.42 3.73
N MET A 403 -2.51 8.16 3.35
CA MET A 403 -3.87 7.66 3.12
C MET A 403 -4.38 8.24 1.82
N ALA A 404 -5.25 7.51 1.12
CA ALA A 404 -5.85 7.94 -0.14
C ALA A 404 -7.37 7.73 -0.14
N TRP A 405 -8.06 8.62 -0.84
CA TRP A 405 -9.47 8.53 -1.18
C TRP A 405 -9.65 8.94 -2.64
N MET A 406 -10.49 8.23 -3.37
CA MET A 406 -10.89 8.53 -4.75
C MET A 406 -12.39 8.69 -4.83
N GLU A 407 -12.86 9.62 -5.69
CA GLU A 407 -14.30 9.82 -5.91
C GLU A 407 -14.90 8.70 -6.74
N ASP A 408 -14.13 8.17 -7.70
CA ASP A 408 -14.56 7.04 -8.52
C ASP A 408 -14.74 5.78 -7.67
N PRO A 409 -15.89 5.08 -7.73
CA PRO A 409 -16.16 3.92 -6.88
C PRO A 409 -15.24 2.72 -7.15
N GLU A 410 -14.75 2.50 -8.37
CA GLU A 410 -13.84 1.38 -8.68
C GLU A 410 -12.43 1.68 -8.15
N GLU A 411 -11.95 2.91 -8.35
CA GLU A 411 -10.70 3.40 -7.77
C GLU A 411 -10.75 3.34 -6.24
N GLN A 412 -11.87 3.76 -5.63
CA GLN A 412 -12.06 3.72 -4.17
C GLN A 412 -12.10 2.28 -3.64
N ALA A 413 -12.79 1.37 -4.31
CA ALA A 413 -12.83 -0.04 -3.92
C ALA A 413 -11.43 -0.67 -3.94
N PHE A 414 -10.59 -0.29 -4.90
CA PHE A 414 -9.19 -0.71 -4.94
C PHE A 414 -8.41 -0.15 -3.74
N ILE A 415 -8.55 1.14 -3.41
CA ILE A 415 -7.92 1.77 -2.25
C ILE A 415 -8.33 1.04 -0.95
N GLU A 416 -9.61 0.71 -0.79
CA GLU A 416 -10.13 -0.01 0.39
C GLU A 416 -9.59 -1.44 0.47
N SER A 417 -9.45 -2.14 -0.65
CA SER A 417 -8.85 -3.47 -0.71
C SER A 417 -7.34 -3.48 -0.41
N SER A 418 -6.69 -2.33 -0.51
CA SER A 418 -5.26 -2.14 -0.25
C SER A 418 -4.95 -1.94 1.26
N GLY A 419 -5.81 -2.41 2.14
CA GLY A 419 -5.60 -2.42 3.58
C GLY A 419 -5.63 -1.04 4.21
N LYS A 420 -4.51 -0.59 4.79
CA LYS A 420 -4.47 0.66 5.56
C LYS A 420 -4.48 1.94 4.72
N LEU A 421 -4.30 1.83 3.39
CA LEU A 421 -4.26 3.00 2.49
C LEU A 421 -5.56 3.82 2.53
N ALA A 422 -6.72 3.17 2.70
CA ALA A 422 -8.00 3.86 2.80
C ALA A 422 -8.16 4.69 4.10
N GLY A 423 -7.32 4.47 5.11
CA GLY A 423 -7.43 5.17 6.40
C GLY A 423 -8.77 4.94 7.11
N ILE A 424 -9.33 3.73 6.99
CA ILE A 424 -10.60 3.30 7.61
C ILE A 424 -10.38 2.15 8.58
N LEU A 425 -11.33 1.96 9.49
CA LEU A 425 -11.42 0.77 10.32
C LEU A 425 -12.23 -0.32 9.59
N PRO A 426 -11.80 -1.60 9.64
CA PRO A 426 -12.58 -2.72 9.08
C PRO A 426 -14.01 -2.74 9.59
N THR A 427 -14.98 -3.09 8.76
CA THR A 427 -16.40 -3.11 9.11
C THR A 427 -16.87 -4.40 9.78
N ASP A 428 -16.04 -5.45 9.75
CA ASP A 428 -16.30 -6.77 10.35
C ASP A 428 -15.01 -7.33 10.99
N ASN A 429 -15.13 -8.48 11.64
CA ASN A 429 -14.05 -9.16 12.33
C ASN A 429 -13.58 -10.44 11.63
N SER A 430 -13.95 -10.68 10.37
CA SER A 430 -13.70 -11.94 9.67
C SER A 430 -12.23 -12.21 9.35
N VAL A 431 -11.47 -11.16 9.05
CA VAL A 431 -10.04 -11.24 8.74
C VAL A 431 -9.20 -10.83 9.94
N GLU A 432 -9.57 -9.75 10.61
CA GLU A 432 -8.92 -9.21 11.79
C GLU A 432 -9.93 -8.57 12.74
N THR A 433 -9.68 -8.62 14.03
CA THR A 433 -10.42 -7.90 15.04
C THR A 433 -9.71 -6.58 15.30
N ALA A 434 -10.13 -5.53 14.61
CA ALA A 434 -9.46 -4.23 14.69
C ALA A 434 -10.01 -3.37 15.83
N LEU A 435 -9.15 -3.04 16.80
CA LEU A 435 -9.37 -2.02 17.83
C LEU A 435 -8.74 -0.71 17.37
N GLY A 436 -9.49 0.39 17.40
CA GLY A 436 -8.95 1.73 17.17
C GLY A 436 -8.58 2.42 18.49
N VAL A 437 -7.36 2.96 18.59
CA VAL A 437 -6.91 3.77 19.74
C VAL A 437 -6.31 5.06 19.21
N TYR A 438 -7.04 6.17 19.35
CA TYR A 438 -6.67 7.42 18.71
C TYR A 438 -6.42 8.54 19.72
N PHE A 439 -5.34 9.28 19.48
CA PHE A 439 -4.93 10.42 20.30
C PHE A 439 -5.31 11.74 19.61
N ARG A 440 -5.65 12.74 20.41
CA ARG A 440 -6.00 14.08 19.93
C ARG A 440 -5.50 15.16 20.85
N ASP A 441 -4.78 16.14 20.32
CA ASP A 441 -4.56 17.42 20.99
C ASP A 441 -5.82 18.29 20.95
N VAL A 442 -6.22 18.82 22.09
CA VAL A 442 -7.30 19.82 22.20
C VAL A 442 -6.83 21.14 22.82
N SER A 443 -5.52 21.27 22.99
CA SER A 443 -4.87 22.47 23.50
C SER A 443 -4.65 23.55 22.45
N ALA A 444 -4.81 23.20 21.17
CA ALA A 444 -4.31 24.00 20.05
C ALA A 444 -2.83 24.36 20.26
N SER A 445 -2.01 23.32 20.35
CA SER A 445 -0.56 23.38 20.59
C SER A 445 0.19 22.52 19.59
N LYS A 446 1.51 22.58 19.61
CA LYS A 446 2.38 21.65 18.84
C LYS A 446 3.25 20.82 19.78
N ILE A 447 2.75 20.58 21.00
CA ILE A 447 3.47 19.90 22.06
C ILE A 447 3.66 18.41 21.80
N ASP A 448 2.87 17.81 20.89
CA ASP A 448 2.89 16.37 20.65
C ASP A 448 4.17 15.89 19.97
N TYR A 449 5.03 16.79 19.53
CA TYR A 449 6.42 16.46 19.22
C TYR A 449 7.15 15.82 20.42
N TYR A 450 6.77 16.18 21.65
CA TYR A 450 7.36 15.66 22.90
C TYR A 450 6.50 14.56 23.53
N LEU A 451 5.36 14.20 22.95
CA LEU A 451 4.49 13.16 23.48
C LEU A 451 5.00 11.77 23.08
N ARG A 452 5.14 10.88 24.07
CA ARG A 452 5.36 9.45 23.87
C ARG A 452 4.08 8.71 24.18
N THR A 453 3.74 7.72 23.37
CA THR A 453 2.53 6.92 23.53
C THR A 453 2.85 5.45 23.47
N SER A 454 2.16 4.64 24.29
CA SER A 454 2.16 3.18 24.16
C SER A 454 0.74 2.63 24.29
N ILE A 455 0.53 1.48 23.67
CA ILE A 455 -0.73 0.73 23.71
C ILE A 455 -0.40 -0.72 24.03
N ASP A 456 -0.96 -1.21 25.16
CA ASP A 456 -0.92 -2.63 25.50
C ASP A 456 -2.33 -3.20 25.31
N ALA A 457 -2.48 -4.19 24.44
CA ALA A 457 -3.78 -4.77 24.11
C ALA A 457 -3.76 -6.30 24.24
N SER A 458 -4.85 -6.84 24.76
CA SER A 458 -5.01 -8.28 24.90
C SER A 458 -6.38 -8.76 24.46
N MET A 459 -6.45 -9.93 23.80
CA MET A 459 -7.69 -10.62 23.50
C MET A 459 -7.73 -11.97 24.22
N THR A 460 -8.85 -12.25 24.90
CA THR A 460 -9.07 -13.48 25.65
C THR A 460 -10.46 -14.02 25.37
N CYS A 461 -10.56 -15.35 25.25
CA CYS A 461 -11.82 -16.06 25.03
C CYS A 461 -12.13 -16.98 26.21
N ALA A 462 -13.26 -16.77 26.88
CA ALA A 462 -13.72 -17.59 27.99
C ALA A 462 -15.25 -17.57 28.08
N ASP A 463 -15.84 -18.70 28.42
CA ASP A 463 -17.28 -18.85 28.67
C ASP A 463 -18.17 -18.38 27.50
N GLY A 464 -17.69 -18.52 26.25
CA GLY A 464 -18.41 -18.10 25.05
C GLY A 464 -18.38 -16.60 24.79
N LEU A 465 -17.58 -15.85 25.55
CA LEU A 465 -17.35 -14.42 25.36
C LEU A 465 -15.92 -14.13 24.98
N THR A 466 -15.74 -13.17 24.09
CA THR A 466 -14.44 -12.61 23.74
C THR A 466 -14.30 -11.24 24.41
N ARG A 467 -13.17 -11.03 25.09
CA ARG A 467 -12.82 -9.75 25.72
C ARG A 467 -11.59 -9.17 25.06
N VAL A 468 -11.66 -7.89 24.72
CA VAL A 468 -10.52 -7.09 24.25
C VAL A 468 -10.26 -6.01 25.30
N THR A 469 -9.15 -6.11 26.01
CA THR A 469 -8.67 -5.10 26.95
C THR A 469 -7.53 -4.34 26.35
N ALA A 470 -7.58 -3.02 26.36
CA ALA A 470 -6.49 -2.18 25.91
C ALA A 470 -6.24 -1.02 26.86
N SER A 471 -4.97 -0.80 27.18
CA SER A 471 -4.50 0.41 27.87
C SER A 471 -3.73 1.30 26.91
N ALA A 472 -3.94 2.61 27.01
CA ALA A 472 -3.17 3.63 26.30
C ALA A 472 -2.48 4.52 27.32
N THR A 473 -1.16 4.56 27.25
CA THR A 473 -0.32 5.41 28.10
C THR A 473 0.22 6.58 27.29
N MET A 474 0.07 7.77 27.81
CA MET A 474 0.64 9.01 27.29
C MET A 474 1.65 9.57 28.29
N ASN A 475 2.86 9.85 27.83
CA ASN A 475 3.91 10.50 28.61
C ASN A 475 4.36 11.78 27.90
N LEU A 476 4.16 12.93 28.55
CA LEU A 476 4.62 14.22 28.02
C LEU A 476 6.08 14.45 28.44
N ASP A 477 7.00 13.96 27.59
CA ASP A 477 8.45 13.89 27.81
C ASP A 477 9.14 15.25 27.57
N ILE A 478 8.79 16.24 28.38
CA ILE A 478 9.41 17.57 28.41
C ILE A 478 9.35 18.12 29.85
N THR A 479 10.41 18.81 30.29
CA THR A 479 10.38 19.46 31.59
C THR A 479 9.56 20.76 31.57
N GLN A 480 9.09 21.21 32.74
CA GLN A 480 8.34 22.47 32.84
C GLN A 480 9.18 23.65 32.32
N GLU A 481 10.47 23.74 32.67
CA GLU A 481 11.39 24.77 32.22
C GLU A 481 11.56 24.78 30.69
N ALA A 482 11.73 23.59 30.09
CA ALA A 482 11.83 23.46 28.64
C ALA A 482 10.52 23.85 27.93
N ALA A 483 9.37 23.48 28.49
CA ALA A 483 8.07 23.85 27.95
C ALA A 483 7.80 25.37 28.00
N GLU A 484 8.27 26.04 29.05
CA GLU A 484 8.21 27.52 29.17
C GLU A 484 9.10 28.23 28.15
N ALA A 485 10.21 27.61 27.74
CA ALA A 485 11.13 28.15 26.77
C ALA A 485 10.66 27.98 25.30
N LEU A 486 9.64 27.15 25.04
CA LEU A 486 9.10 26.94 23.70
C LEU A 486 8.46 28.22 23.14
N PRO A 487 8.48 28.44 21.81
CA PRO A 487 7.73 29.50 21.16
C PRO A 487 6.23 29.47 21.58
N ALA A 488 5.64 30.64 21.74
CA ALA A 488 4.24 30.77 22.17
C ALA A 488 3.26 29.98 21.26
N TYR A 489 3.57 29.87 19.98
CA TYR A 489 2.76 29.11 19.00
C TYR A 489 2.84 27.58 19.18
N VAL A 490 3.88 27.08 19.85
CA VAL A 490 4.05 25.65 20.18
C VAL A 490 3.34 25.32 21.49
N GLN A 491 3.28 26.26 22.43
CA GLN A 491 2.59 26.11 23.70
C GLN A 491 1.06 26.06 23.52
N SER A 492 0.33 25.66 24.56
CA SER A 492 -1.14 25.68 24.54
C SER A 492 -1.66 27.12 24.37
N TYR A 493 -2.51 27.35 23.38
CA TYR A 493 -3.11 28.65 23.11
C TYR A 493 -3.80 29.26 24.33
N ARG A 494 -4.44 28.43 25.18
CA ARG A 494 -5.20 28.91 26.34
C ARG A 494 -4.45 28.84 27.66
N ASN A 495 -3.53 27.87 27.79
CA ASN A 495 -2.96 27.49 29.09
C ASN A 495 -1.44 27.70 29.13
N GLY A 496 -0.84 28.20 28.05
CA GLY A 496 0.62 28.31 27.93
C GLY A 496 1.30 26.97 28.16
N SER A 497 2.31 26.92 29.00
CA SER A 497 3.03 25.72 29.39
C SER A 497 2.48 25.01 30.63
N THR A 498 1.36 25.50 31.22
CA THR A 498 0.85 24.98 32.50
C THR A 498 0.34 23.53 32.36
N TYR A 499 -0.46 23.26 31.35
CA TYR A 499 -0.93 21.92 30.99
C TYR A 499 -1.46 21.87 29.59
N TYR A 500 -1.50 20.65 29.02
CA TYR A 500 -2.00 20.34 27.69
C TYR A 500 -3.17 19.37 27.80
N SER A 501 -4.29 19.73 27.18
CA SER A 501 -5.48 18.88 27.18
C SER A 501 -5.40 17.88 26.04
N LYS A 502 -5.63 16.60 26.36
CA LYS A 502 -5.59 15.48 25.40
C LYS A 502 -6.88 14.69 25.47
N HIS A 503 -7.31 14.18 24.34
CA HIS A 503 -8.34 13.16 24.25
C HIS A 503 -7.74 11.84 23.77
N VAL A 504 -8.26 10.73 24.26
CA VAL A 504 -8.02 9.38 23.75
C VAL A 504 -9.37 8.78 23.40
N PHE A 505 -9.49 8.21 22.22
CA PHE A 505 -10.68 7.53 21.74
C PHE A 505 -10.38 6.05 21.52
N PHE A 506 -11.11 5.17 22.20
CA PHE A 506 -11.08 3.74 21.89
C PHE A 506 -12.32 3.39 21.07
N TYR A 507 -12.11 2.90 19.87
CA TYR A 507 -13.14 2.39 18.97
C TYR A 507 -13.21 0.87 19.11
N ALA A 508 -14.26 0.37 19.71
CA ALA A 508 -14.47 -1.06 19.91
C ALA A 508 -14.40 -1.83 18.59
N PRO A 509 -13.95 -3.09 18.58
CA PRO A 509 -14.24 -3.99 17.47
C PRO A 509 -15.74 -4.07 17.18
N PRO A 510 -16.17 -4.29 15.91
CA PRO A 510 -17.58 -4.46 15.58
C PRO A 510 -18.29 -5.48 16.47
N GLY A 511 -19.49 -5.12 16.97
CA GLY A 511 -20.29 -6.02 17.81
C GLY A 511 -19.87 -6.12 19.27
N MET A 512 -18.83 -5.39 19.71
CA MET A 512 -18.43 -5.35 21.11
C MET A 512 -19.01 -4.15 21.85
N GLU A 513 -19.23 -4.31 23.16
CA GLU A 513 -19.67 -3.28 24.07
C GLU A 513 -18.64 -3.02 25.18
N ILE A 514 -18.74 -1.87 25.89
CA ILE A 514 -17.84 -1.53 26.98
C ILE A 514 -18.23 -2.36 28.22
N GLU A 515 -17.32 -3.19 28.73
CA GLU A 515 -17.46 -3.91 29.99
C GLU A 515 -16.93 -3.08 31.18
N SER A 516 -15.76 -2.44 30.98
CA SER A 516 -15.17 -1.60 32.07
C SER A 516 -14.24 -0.53 31.52
N MET A 517 -14.02 0.51 32.31
CA MET A 517 -13.06 1.58 32.05
C MET A 517 -12.27 1.89 33.32
N ARG A 518 -10.95 2.08 33.18
CA ARG A 518 -10.05 2.48 34.26
C ARG A 518 -9.21 3.68 33.84
N MET A 519 -8.77 4.45 34.81
CA MET A 519 -8.00 5.67 34.59
C MET A 519 -6.95 5.82 35.67
N GLU A 520 -5.72 6.16 35.27
CA GLU A 520 -4.61 6.49 36.15
C GLU A 520 -4.00 7.82 35.74
N GLY A 521 -3.79 8.71 36.71
CA GLY A 521 -3.27 10.06 36.50
C GLY A 521 -4.20 11.14 37.03
N ASP A 522 -3.65 12.32 37.26
CA ASP A 522 -4.41 13.48 37.67
C ASP A 522 -5.24 14.04 36.50
N TRP A 523 -6.47 14.48 36.79
CA TRP A 523 -7.34 15.13 35.81
C TRP A 523 -7.70 14.29 34.60
N VAL A 524 -7.93 12.99 34.77
CA VAL A 524 -8.46 12.08 33.74
C VAL A 524 -9.92 11.78 34.04
N LYS A 525 -10.75 11.80 33.00
CA LYS A 525 -12.17 11.41 33.13
C LYS A 525 -12.69 10.89 31.78
N PRO A 526 -13.67 9.96 31.79
CA PRO A 526 -14.45 9.68 30.61
C PRO A 526 -15.30 10.92 30.30
N PHE A 527 -15.51 11.17 29.01
CA PHE A 527 -16.46 12.20 28.61
C PHE A 527 -17.45 11.64 27.59
N ARG A 528 -18.73 12.03 27.77
CA ARG A 528 -19.81 11.68 26.87
C ARG A 528 -20.01 10.17 26.75
N GLU A 529 -20.79 9.59 27.62
CA GLU A 529 -21.19 8.18 27.59
C GLU A 529 -22.10 7.85 26.41
N GLY A 530 -22.07 6.59 25.91
CA GLY A 530 -22.97 6.07 24.90
C GLY A 530 -22.69 6.55 23.49
N ASN A 531 -21.45 6.87 23.16
CA ASN A 531 -21.07 7.33 21.82
C ASN A 531 -20.99 6.16 20.84
N MET A 532 -21.52 6.40 19.65
CA MET A 532 -21.38 5.51 18.49
C MET A 532 -20.83 6.30 17.31
N ASP A 533 -19.83 5.74 16.62
CA ASP A 533 -19.32 6.22 15.34
C ASP A 533 -18.77 5.06 14.52
N LEU A 534 -18.89 5.14 13.20
CA LEU A 534 -18.44 4.09 12.27
C LEU A 534 -19.03 2.69 12.59
N GLY A 535 -20.27 2.66 13.12
CA GLY A 535 -20.91 1.41 13.55
C GLY A 535 -20.31 0.77 14.80
N ARG A 536 -19.46 1.49 15.54
CA ARG A 536 -18.72 1.01 16.70
C ARG A 536 -19.04 1.81 17.94
N VAL A 537 -18.99 1.17 19.09
CA VAL A 537 -18.99 1.84 20.38
C VAL A 537 -17.66 2.58 20.56
N VAL A 538 -17.72 3.81 21.05
CA VAL A 538 -16.54 4.65 21.30
C VAL A 538 -16.45 4.98 22.78
N ALA A 539 -15.30 4.68 23.39
CA ALA A 539 -14.96 5.09 24.76
C ALA A 539 -13.97 6.26 24.74
N PRO A 540 -14.43 7.51 24.93
CA PRO A 540 -13.58 8.68 24.89
C PRO A 540 -13.14 9.12 26.30
N PHE A 541 -11.86 9.50 26.43
CA PHE A 541 -11.27 10.07 27.63
C PHE A 541 -10.71 11.47 27.39
N GLU A 542 -10.86 12.33 28.36
CA GLU A 542 -10.23 13.67 28.44
C GLU A 542 -9.22 13.68 29.58
N SER A 543 -8.03 14.22 29.31
CA SER A 543 -6.98 14.41 30.30
C SER A 543 -6.37 15.81 30.23
N ARG A 544 -5.74 16.24 31.33
CA ARG A 544 -4.88 17.43 31.38
C ARG A 544 -3.50 17.00 31.81
N MET A 545 -2.53 17.28 31.00
CA MET A 545 -1.15 16.81 31.16
C MET A 545 -0.21 18.00 31.38
N PRO A 546 0.24 18.26 32.59
CA PRO A 546 1.39 19.13 32.82
C PRO A 546 2.66 18.54 32.19
N PRO A 547 3.67 19.35 31.84
CA PRO A 547 4.98 18.85 31.45
C PRO A 547 5.52 17.78 32.41
N GLY A 548 6.11 16.70 31.90
CA GLY A 548 6.65 15.58 32.67
C GLY A 548 5.60 14.61 33.24
N SER A 549 4.31 14.81 32.97
CA SER A 549 3.25 13.93 33.49
C SER A 549 3.03 12.70 32.61
N THR A 550 2.50 11.66 33.26
CA THR A 550 2.05 10.41 32.60
C THR A 550 0.59 10.16 32.91
N VAL A 551 -0.18 9.72 31.92
CA VAL A 551 -1.58 9.34 32.06
C VAL A 551 -1.80 8.00 31.38
N THR A 552 -2.49 7.08 32.06
CA THR A 552 -2.89 5.78 31.49
C THR A 552 -4.42 5.65 31.59
N VAL A 553 -5.01 5.21 30.49
CA VAL A 553 -6.44 4.90 30.37
C VAL A 553 -6.62 3.49 29.82
N GLU A 554 -7.52 2.72 30.39
CA GLU A 554 -7.78 1.33 30.01
C GLU A 554 -9.28 1.12 29.76
N VAL A 555 -9.59 0.35 28.72
CA VAL A 555 -10.95 -0.07 28.39
C VAL A 555 -10.95 -1.57 28.15
N THR A 556 -11.97 -2.26 28.68
CA THR A 556 -12.30 -3.64 28.32
C THR A 556 -13.60 -3.62 27.53
N PHE A 557 -13.55 -4.20 26.34
CA PHE A 557 -14.72 -4.49 25.50
C PHE A 557 -15.05 -5.98 25.55
N VAL A 558 -16.34 -6.31 25.42
CA VAL A 558 -16.85 -7.69 25.43
C VAL A 558 -17.82 -7.91 24.29
N GLY A 559 -17.77 -9.08 23.68
CA GLY A 559 -18.69 -9.52 22.63
C GLY A 559 -18.84 -11.05 22.61
N ASP A 560 -19.91 -11.52 21.98
CA ASP A 560 -20.26 -12.97 21.89
C ASP A 560 -20.16 -13.53 20.46
N GLY A 561 -19.54 -12.75 19.53
CA GLY A 561 -19.37 -13.12 18.13
C GLY A 561 -18.12 -13.97 17.82
N GLU A 562 -17.90 -14.22 16.52
CA GLU A 562 -16.65 -14.74 16.01
C GLU A 562 -15.71 -13.57 15.72
N PHE A 563 -14.47 -13.67 16.19
CA PHE A 563 -13.47 -12.61 16.09
C PHE A 563 -12.19 -13.20 15.49
N GLY A 564 -11.62 -12.54 14.49
CA GLY A 564 -10.30 -12.85 13.94
C GLY A 564 -9.17 -12.36 14.86
N PRO A 565 -7.90 -12.52 14.49
CA PRO A 565 -6.75 -12.08 15.27
C PRO A 565 -6.81 -10.59 15.62
N LEU A 566 -6.40 -10.24 16.85
CA LEU A 566 -6.41 -8.85 17.33
C LEU A 566 -5.41 -7.98 16.59
N SER A 567 -5.86 -6.84 16.09
CA SER A 567 -5.03 -5.82 15.48
C SER A 567 -5.34 -4.42 16.04
N ILE A 568 -4.35 -3.53 15.99
CA ILE A 568 -4.46 -2.17 16.50
C ILE A 568 -4.34 -1.17 15.37
N ARG A 569 -5.26 -0.20 15.32
CA ARG A 569 -5.16 1.02 14.52
C ARG A 569 -4.99 2.21 15.45
N SER A 570 -4.00 3.07 15.17
CA SER A 570 -3.68 4.20 16.03
C SER A 570 -3.28 5.44 15.24
N THR A 571 -3.29 6.57 15.90
CA THR A 571 -2.80 7.85 15.36
C THR A 571 -1.33 7.74 14.97
N PRO A 572 -0.93 8.15 13.77
CA PRO A 572 0.47 8.34 13.38
C PRO A 572 1.11 9.46 14.22
N MET A 573 1.83 9.08 15.27
CA MET A 573 2.50 10.02 16.18
C MET A 573 3.92 10.34 15.70
N VAL A 574 4.44 11.53 16.05
CA VAL A 574 5.83 11.95 15.73
C VAL A 574 6.83 10.93 16.25
N LYS A 575 6.67 10.55 17.52
CA LYS A 575 7.37 9.40 18.11
C LYS A 575 6.43 8.21 17.94
N PRO A 576 6.84 7.17 17.21
CA PRO A 576 5.97 6.03 16.94
C PRO A 576 5.38 5.45 18.23
N THR A 577 4.07 5.20 18.23
CA THR A 577 3.40 4.53 19.35
C THR A 577 3.94 3.11 19.50
N GLU A 578 4.42 2.77 20.69
CA GLU A 578 4.82 1.41 21.05
C GLU A 578 3.55 0.57 21.21
N VAL A 579 3.44 -0.56 20.53
CA VAL A 579 2.25 -1.41 20.56
C VAL A 579 2.63 -2.83 20.92
N GLU A 580 2.08 -3.32 22.02
CA GLU A 580 2.18 -4.72 22.45
C GLU A 580 0.81 -5.39 22.33
N VAL A 581 0.74 -6.55 21.67
CA VAL A 581 -0.51 -7.30 21.48
C VAL A 581 -0.31 -8.73 21.97
N SER A 582 -1.24 -9.19 22.81
CA SER A 582 -1.35 -10.58 23.20
C SER A 582 -2.73 -11.14 22.80
N ASP A 583 -2.74 -12.26 22.10
CA ASP A 583 -3.98 -12.91 21.66
C ASP A 583 -3.94 -14.38 22.09
N THR A 584 -4.87 -14.77 22.94
CA THR A 584 -4.99 -16.15 23.45
C THR A 584 -6.18 -16.89 22.87
N CYS A 585 -6.91 -16.28 21.92
CA CYS A 585 -7.99 -16.88 21.17
C CYS A 585 -7.48 -17.60 19.90
N HIS A 586 -6.29 -17.23 19.41
CA HIS A 586 -5.69 -17.72 18.15
C HIS A 586 -4.30 -18.30 18.36
#